data_e2b19498cd8fbe5487004884a25bb0e3
#
_entry.id   e2b19498cd8fbe5487004884a25bb0e3
#
_cell.length_a   1.000
_cell.length_b   1.000
_cell.length_c   1.000
_cell.angle_alpha   90.00
_cell.angle_beta   90.00
_cell.angle_gamma   90.00
#
_symmetry.space_group_name_H-M   'P 1'
#
loop_
_entity.id
_entity.type
_entity.pdbx_description
1 polymer ?
#
loop_
_entity_poly.entity_id
_entity_poly.type
_entity_poly.pdbx_seq_one_letter_code
_entity_poly.pdbx_strand_id
1 'polypeptide(L)'
;MNIENKNIILTTLNSRFSHSSLSLRYLFANLKELKDEAKILEFVINSQTQTIVEEILEYKPKIVLISTYIWNATDVAEIVKYIKLISPNTIVALGGPEISHLPHRVDFEMADYVMFGEGEISVYNLCKNILGGIRPKDKIIHAKPVEFDKIALPYD
;
A
#
# COMPACT_ATOMS: atom_id res chain seq x y z
N MET A 1 9.96 21.45 10.92
CA MET A 1 8.51 21.20 11.02
C MET A 1 8.27 19.74 11.34
N ASN A 2 7.54 19.47 12.39
CA ASN A 2 7.26 18.09 12.79
C ASN A 2 6.10 17.54 11.97
N ILE A 3 6.37 16.40 11.30
CA ILE A 3 5.33 15.71 10.56
C ILE A 3 4.55 14.84 11.56
N GLU A 4 3.22 14.93 11.50
CA GLU A 4 2.36 14.08 12.32
C GLU A 4 2.52 12.62 11.91
N ASN A 5 2.64 11.73 12.92
CA ASN A 5 2.76 10.29 12.64
C ASN A 5 1.47 9.76 12.01
N LYS A 6 1.62 8.88 11.01
CA LYS A 6 0.50 8.16 10.39
C LYS A 6 0.82 6.68 10.39
N ASN A 7 -0.05 5.89 11.00
CA ASN A 7 0.15 4.45 11.13
C ASN A 7 0.00 3.72 9.79
N ILE A 8 -0.74 4.30 8.85
CA ILE A 8 -1.06 3.68 7.56
C ILE A 8 -0.64 4.62 6.43
N ILE A 9 0.22 4.14 5.54
CA ILE A 9 0.57 4.85 4.30
C ILE A 9 0.03 4.05 3.13
N LEU A 10 -0.77 4.70 2.28
CA LEU A 10 -1.21 4.16 0.98
C LEU A 10 -0.44 4.89 -0.09
N THR A 11 0.29 4.17 -0.92
CA THR A 11 1.18 4.80 -1.88
C THR A 11 1.24 4.07 -3.21
N THR A 12 1.67 4.78 -4.23
CA THR A 12 2.00 4.24 -5.54
C THR A 12 2.91 5.22 -6.29
N LEU A 13 3.48 4.75 -7.40
CA LEU A 13 4.21 5.60 -8.33
C LEU A 13 3.38 5.72 -9.61
N ASN A 14 2.97 6.95 -9.93
CA ASN A 14 2.22 7.24 -11.13
C ASN A 14 3.15 7.45 -12.33
N SER A 15 2.67 7.15 -13.53
CA SER A 15 3.46 7.35 -14.74
C SER A 15 3.63 8.83 -15.11
N ARG A 16 2.75 9.70 -14.61
CA ARG A 16 2.76 11.15 -14.91
C ARG A 16 2.33 11.95 -13.67
N PHE A 17 2.82 13.17 -13.56
CA PHE A 17 2.44 14.11 -12.49
C PHE A 17 0.95 14.39 -12.43
N SER A 18 0.28 14.48 -13.58
CA SER A 18 -1.13 14.82 -13.65
C SER A 18 -2.08 13.69 -13.28
N HIS A 19 -1.56 12.47 -13.10
CA HIS A 19 -2.37 11.33 -12.75
C HIS A 19 -2.44 11.15 -11.24
N SER A 20 -3.65 11.11 -10.70
CA SER A 20 -3.87 10.69 -9.33
C SER A 20 -4.45 9.27 -9.33
N SER A 21 -4.08 8.49 -8.34
CA SER A 21 -4.51 7.09 -8.24
C SER A 21 -5.93 7.00 -7.69
N LEU A 22 -6.87 6.65 -8.54
CA LEU A 22 -8.25 6.41 -8.11
C LEU A 22 -8.32 5.20 -7.17
N SER A 23 -7.54 4.17 -7.43
CA SER A 23 -7.53 2.98 -6.59
C SER A 23 -7.11 3.28 -5.14
N LEU A 24 -6.12 4.13 -4.94
CA LEU A 24 -5.72 4.54 -3.59
C LEU A 24 -6.84 5.30 -2.87
N ARG A 25 -7.60 6.09 -3.60
CA ARG A 25 -8.71 6.84 -3.02
C ARG A 25 -9.88 5.95 -2.62
N TYR A 26 -10.15 4.89 -3.40
CA TYR A 26 -11.11 3.87 -2.99
C TYR A 26 -10.65 3.14 -1.74
N LEU A 27 -9.38 2.76 -1.67
CA LEU A 27 -8.83 2.12 -0.47
C LEU A 27 -8.95 3.02 0.74
N PHE A 28 -8.59 4.28 0.60
CA PHE A 28 -8.67 5.26 1.69
C PHE A 28 -10.11 5.45 2.17
N ALA A 29 -11.05 5.62 1.23
CA ALA A 29 -12.47 5.81 1.57
C ALA A 29 -13.05 4.63 2.36
N ASN A 30 -12.53 3.43 2.14
CA ASN A 30 -13.01 2.22 2.79
C ASN A 30 -12.24 1.85 4.07
N LEU A 31 -11.36 2.71 4.55
CA LEU A 31 -10.66 2.52 5.83
C LEU A 31 -11.53 2.86 7.05
N LYS A 32 -12.71 3.42 6.84
CA LYS A 32 -13.68 3.72 7.90
C LYS A 32 -13.04 4.57 9.01
N GLU A 33 -13.07 4.10 10.26
CA GLU A 33 -12.49 4.82 11.39
C GLU A 33 -10.97 4.96 11.34
N LEU A 34 -10.31 4.18 10.49
CA LEU A 34 -8.84 4.23 10.36
C LEU A 34 -8.36 5.37 9.47
N LYS A 35 -9.26 6.11 8.82
CA LYS A 35 -8.89 7.21 7.93
C LYS A 35 -8.00 8.25 8.60
N ASP A 36 -8.26 8.57 9.85
CA ASP A 36 -7.49 9.58 10.57
C ASP A 36 -6.04 9.17 10.81
N GLU A 37 -5.77 7.87 10.76
CA GLU A 37 -4.43 7.30 10.92
C GLU A 37 -3.75 7.02 9.59
N ALA A 38 -4.37 7.39 8.47
CA ALA A 38 -3.88 7.05 7.14
C ALA A 38 -3.53 8.29 6.33
N LYS A 39 -2.56 8.13 5.43
CA LYS A 39 -2.13 9.17 4.49
C LYS A 39 -1.89 8.55 3.12
N ILE A 40 -2.37 9.22 2.07
CA ILE A 40 -2.03 8.87 0.70
C ILE A 40 -0.79 9.65 0.29
N LEU A 41 0.23 8.94 -0.20
CA LEU A 41 1.42 9.54 -0.78
C LEU A 41 1.56 9.02 -2.20
N GLU A 42 1.60 9.93 -3.17
CA GLU A 42 1.78 9.57 -4.58
C GLU A 42 3.09 10.12 -5.09
N PHE A 43 3.82 9.30 -5.80
CA PHE A 43 5.11 9.66 -6.40
C PHE A 43 5.02 9.46 -7.90
N VAL A 44 6.02 9.92 -8.63
CA VAL A 44 6.12 9.73 -10.07
C VAL A 44 7.25 8.75 -10.35
N ILE A 45 7.08 7.89 -11.34
CA ILE A 45 8.16 6.99 -11.78
C ILE A 45 9.39 7.85 -12.15
N ASN A 46 10.57 7.26 -12.02
CA ASN A 46 11.87 7.93 -12.17
C ASN A 46 12.27 8.84 -11.00
N SER A 47 11.45 8.93 -9.96
CA SER A 47 11.87 9.54 -8.70
C SER A 47 12.91 8.65 -8.01
N GLN A 48 13.80 9.27 -7.24
CA GLN A 48 14.83 8.49 -6.54
C GLN A 48 14.21 7.65 -5.43
N THR A 49 14.49 6.35 -5.43
CA THR A 49 13.98 5.41 -4.44
C THR A 49 14.28 5.87 -3.01
N GLN A 50 15.49 6.34 -2.75
CA GLN A 50 15.88 6.80 -1.43
C GLN A 50 14.98 7.94 -0.93
N THR A 51 14.70 8.92 -1.79
CA THR A 51 13.83 10.05 -1.44
C THR A 51 12.41 9.56 -1.11
N ILE A 52 11.88 8.64 -1.91
CA ILE A 52 10.55 8.07 -1.69
C ILE A 52 10.49 7.38 -0.32
N VAL A 53 11.48 6.53 -0.03
CA VAL A 53 11.53 5.78 1.23
C VAL A 53 11.65 6.72 2.42
N GLU A 54 12.49 7.77 2.33
CA GLU A 54 12.63 8.76 3.39
C GLU A 54 11.30 9.48 3.67
N GLU A 55 10.58 9.89 2.63
CA GLU A 55 9.28 10.56 2.80
C GLU A 55 8.25 9.64 3.45
N ILE A 56 8.21 8.38 3.05
CA ILE A 56 7.28 7.41 3.64
C ILE A 56 7.60 7.21 5.12
N LEU A 57 8.86 6.98 5.45
CA LEU A 57 9.27 6.65 6.81
C LEU A 57 9.24 7.84 7.78
N GLU A 58 9.17 9.07 7.28
CA GLU A 58 8.98 10.25 8.13
C GLU A 58 7.67 10.18 8.92
N TYR A 59 6.65 9.53 8.38
CA TYR A 59 5.36 9.36 9.06
C TYR A 59 5.39 8.25 10.11
N LYS A 60 6.47 7.49 10.22
CA LYS A 60 6.65 6.37 11.15
C LYS A 60 5.50 5.37 11.05
N PRO A 61 5.18 4.87 9.84
CA PRO A 61 4.03 3.99 9.66
C PRO A 61 4.26 2.61 10.27
N LYS A 62 3.17 1.98 10.71
CA LYS A 62 3.16 0.57 11.07
C LYS A 62 2.94 -0.32 9.86
N ILE A 63 2.22 0.18 8.87
CA ILE A 63 1.98 -0.54 7.62
C ILE A 63 2.03 0.42 6.43
N VAL A 64 2.68 -0.03 5.36
CA VAL A 64 2.74 0.67 4.07
C VAL A 64 2.12 -0.25 3.02
N LEU A 65 1.09 0.24 2.33
CA LEU A 65 0.45 -0.49 1.25
C LEU A 65 0.82 0.19 -0.06
N ILE A 66 1.34 -0.60 -1.00
CA ILE A 66 1.82 -0.10 -2.28
C ILE A 66 1.01 -0.73 -3.40
N SER A 67 0.36 0.11 -4.22
CA SER A 67 -0.33 -0.35 -5.42
C SER A 67 0.68 -0.51 -6.54
N THR A 68 0.74 -1.71 -7.12
CA THR A 68 1.77 -2.11 -8.06
C THR A 68 1.17 -2.34 -9.44
N TYR A 69 1.79 -1.71 -10.44
CA TYR A 69 1.40 -1.77 -11.84
C TYR A 69 2.59 -2.22 -12.67
N ILE A 70 2.33 -2.59 -13.93
CA ILE A 70 3.39 -3.05 -14.82
C ILE A 70 4.50 -1.99 -15.00
N TRP A 71 4.12 -0.71 -15.02
CA TRP A 71 5.09 0.38 -15.25
C TRP A 71 5.93 0.74 -14.03
N ASN A 72 5.50 0.34 -12.82
CA ASN A 72 6.23 0.70 -11.60
C ASN A 72 6.75 -0.51 -10.80
N ALA A 73 6.60 -1.72 -11.33
CA ALA A 73 6.91 -2.94 -10.57
C ALA A 73 8.36 -3.01 -10.10
N THR A 74 9.31 -2.62 -10.96
CA THR A 74 10.73 -2.62 -10.61
C THR A 74 11.03 -1.61 -9.50
N ASP A 75 10.47 -0.41 -9.61
CA ASP A 75 10.65 0.63 -8.59
C ASP A 75 10.04 0.21 -7.27
N VAL A 76 8.86 -0.41 -7.31
CA VAL A 76 8.17 -0.90 -6.10
C VAL A 76 9.02 -1.96 -5.40
N ALA A 77 9.60 -2.89 -6.14
CA ALA A 77 10.46 -3.93 -5.54
C ALA A 77 11.65 -3.31 -4.80
N GLU A 78 12.26 -2.27 -5.36
CA GLU A 78 13.35 -1.56 -4.68
C GLU A 78 12.88 -0.81 -3.44
N ILE A 79 11.73 -0.15 -3.52
CA ILE A 79 11.15 0.55 -2.37
C ILE A 79 10.91 -0.43 -1.22
N VAL A 80 10.33 -1.58 -1.50
CA VAL A 80 10.08 -2.63 -0.50
C VAL A 80 11.40 -3.03 0.16
N LYS A 81 12.41 -3.32 -0.65
CA LYS A 81 13.73 -3.72 -0.17
C LYS A 81 14.29 -2.70 0.81
N TYR A 82 14.29 -1.42 0.45
CA TYR A 82 14.87 -0.38 1.30
C TYR A 82 14.04 -0.13 2.56
N ILE A 83 12.72 -0.17 2.47
CA ILE A 83 11.88 -0.06 3.67
C ILE A 83 12.22 -1.18 4.65
N LYS A 84 12.32 -2.42 4.17
CA LYS A 84 12.59 -3.57 5.05
C LYS A 84 14.00 -3.55 5.60
N LEU A 85 14.97 -2.97 4.88
CA LEU A 85 16.33 -2.82 5.39
C LEU A 85 16.43 -1.73 6.46
N ILE A 86 15.76 -0.61 6.26
CA ILE A 86 15.83 0.55 7.17
C ILE A 86 14.90 0.40 8.36
N SER A 87 13.69 -0.11 8.13
CA SER A 87 12.64 -0.22 9.13
C SER A 87 12.00 -1.62 9.07
N PRO A 88 12.71 -2.66 9.54
CA PRO A 88 12.26 -4.04 9.40
C PRO A 88 10.93 -4.34 10.09
N ASN A 89 10.54 -3.54 11.07
CA ASN A 89 9.27 -3.73 11.77
C ASN A 89 8.08 -3.09 11.05
N THR A 90 8.32 -2.24 10.05
CA THR A 90 7.24 -1.70 9.23
C THR A 90 6.71 -2.80 8.33
N ILE A 91 5.41 -3.06 8.40
CA ILE A 91 4.76 -4.05 7.56
C ILE A 91 4.58 -3.46 6.16
N VAL A 92 4.92 -4.23 5.13
CA VAL A 92 4.73 -3.82 3.73
C VAL A 92 3.80 -4.79 3.05
N ALA A 93 2.70 -4.27 2.50
CA ALA A 93 1.73 -5.05 1.74
C ALA A 93 1.65 -4.50 0.32
N LEU A 94 1.54 -5.39 -0.65
CA LEU A 94 1.44 -5.04 -2.07
C LEU A 94 0.08 -5.46 -2.62
N GLY A 95 -0.46 -4.61 -3.48
CA GLY A 95 -1.69 -4.88 -4.21
C GLY A 95 -1.58 -4.31 -5.63
N GLY A 96 -2.68 -4.35 -6.38
CA GLY A 96 -2.74 -3.81 -7.73
C GLY A 96 -2.66 -4.89 -8.82
N PRO A 97 -2.82 -4.48 -10.10
CA PRO A 97 -2.94 -5.45 -11.20
C PRO A 97 -1.72 -6.35 -11.39
N GLU A 98 -0.51 -5.83 -11.22
CA GLU A 98 0.71 -6.64 -11.42
C GLU A 98 0.81 -7.75 -10.38
N ILE A 99 0.35 -7.50 -9.16
CA ILE A 99 0.38 -8.47 -8.08
C ILE A 99 -0.65 -9.57 -8.30
N SER A 100 -1.77 -9.24 -8.93
CA SER A 100 -2.87 -10.20 -9.15
C SER A 100 -2.59 -11.22 -10.24
N HIS A 101 -1.53 -11.04 -11.02
CA HIS A 101 -1.17 -11.94 -12.13
C HIS A 101 0.15 -12.64 -11.85
N LEU A 102 0.13 -13.97 -11.84
CA LEU A 102 1.31 -14.82 -11.65
C LEU A 102 1.70 -15.48 -12.97
N PRO A 103 3.02 -15.70 -13.23
CA PRO A 103 4.16 -15.35 -12.40
C PRO A 103 4.49 -13.86 -12.47
N HIS A 104 5.02 -13.31 -11.39
CA HIS A 104 5.46 -11.92 -11.34
C HIS A 104 6.75 -11.73 -12.12
N ARG A 105 6.89 -10.57 -12.76
CA ARG A 105 8.13 -10.22 -13.48
C ARG A 105 9.25 -9.81 -12.53
N VAL A 106 8.90 -9.39 -11.34
CA VAL A 106 9.84 -8.88 -10.35
C VAL A 106 9.61 -9.64 -9.05
N ASP A 107 10.69 -9.86 -8.31
CA ASP A 107 10.63 -10.56 -7.03
C ASP A 107 10.12 -9.63 -5.93
N PHE A 108 9.01 -10.01 -5.30
CA PHE A 108 8.43 -9.28 -4.19
C PHE A 108 8.56 -10.04 -2.86
N GLU A 109 9.51 -10.95 -2.74
CA GLU A 109 9.65 -11.80 -1.54
C GLU A 109 9.82 -11.02 -0.24
N MET A 110 10.43 -9.83 -0.29
CA MET A 110 10.65 -9.02 0.90
C MET A 110 9.38 -8.37 1.45
N ALA A 111 8.30 -8.29 0.67
CA ALA A 111 7.02 -7.80 1.17
C ALA A 111 6.44 -8.78 2.19
N ASP A 112 5.76 -8.25 3.20
CA ASP A 112 5.13 -9.08 4.22
C ASP A 112 3.84 -9.71 3.72
N TYR A 113 3.07 -8.98 2.92
CA TYR A 113 1.80 -9.45 2.38
C TYR A 113 1.64 -9.07 0.92
N VAL A 114 0.96 -9.93 0.18
CA VAL A 114 0.59 -9.72 -1.22
C VAL A 114 -0.91 -9.95 -1.33
N MET A 115 -1.64 -8.95 -1.83
CA MET A 115 -3.10 -8.96 -1.87
C MET A 115 -3.59 -9.14 -3.30
N PHE A 116 -4.32 -10.24 -3.55
CA PHE A 116 -4.91 -10.54 -4.85
C PHE A 116 -6.38 -10.11 -4.88
N GLY A 117 -6.78 -9.51 -6.00
CA GLY A 117 -8.16 -9.12 -6.25
C GLY A 117 -8.46 -7.69 -5.78
N GLU A 118 -9.76 -7.37 -5.69
CA GLU A 118 -10.21 -6.06 -5.22
C GLU A 118 -9.98 -5.94 -3.72
N GLY A 119 -9.23 -4.90 -3.31
CA GLY A 119 -8.62 -4.84 -2.01
C GLY A 119 -9.33 -4.02 -0.94
N GLU A 120 -10.43 -3.32 -1.24
CA GLU A 120 -11.00 -2.32 -0.34
C GLU A 120 -11.30 -2.86 1.06
N ILE A 121 -12.03 -3.97 1.14
CA ILE A 121 -12.36 -4.59 2.43
C ILE A 121 -11.17 -5.32 3.03
N SER A 122 -10.39 -6.02 2.19
CA SER A 122 -9.21 -6.77 2.65
C SER A 122 -8.14 -5.85 3.22
N VAL A 123 -7.95 -4.67 2.63
CA VAL A 123 -7.00 -3.67 3.13
C VAL A 123 -7.45 -3.16 4.50
N TYR A 124 -8.74 -2.84 4.65
CA TYR A 124 -9.26 -2.41 5.95
C TYR A 124 -9.01 -3.48 7.01
N ASN A 125 -9.34 -4.73 6.71
CA ASN A 125 -9.18 -5.84 7.65
C ASN A 125 -7.70 -6.05 8.02
N LEU A 126 -6.81 -5.98 7.05
CA LEU A 126 -5.37 -6.12 7.30
C LEU A 126 -4.87 -4.99 8.20
N CYS A 127 -5.20 -3.74 7.88
CA CYS A 127 -4.79 -2.59 8.68
C CYS A 127 -5.31 -2.70 10.11
N LYS A 128 -6.57 -3.07 10.28
CA LYS A 128 -7.16 -3.22 11.61
C LYS A 128 -6.45 -4.30 12.43
N ASN A 129 -6.13 -5.43 11.81
CA ASN A 129 -5.39 -6.50 12.47
C ASN A 129 -3.99 -6.05 12.87
N ILE A 130 -3.25 -5.42 11.97
CA ILE A 130 -1.88 -4.97 12.24
C ILE A 130 -1.86 -3.94 13.36
N LEU A 131 -2.76 -2.96 13.34
CA LEU A 131 -2.85 -1.93 14.37
C LEU A 131 -3.27 -2.52 15.72
N GLY A 132 -4.01 -3.63 15.72
CA GLY A 132 -4.38 -4.35 16.92
C GLY A 132 -3.33 -5.36 17.41
N GLY A 133 -2.17 -5.41 16.75
CA GLY A 133 -1.09 -6.33 17.13
C GLY A 133 -1.25 -7.75 16.59
N ILE A 134 -2.19 -7.96 15.69
CA ILE A 134 -2.45 -9.28 15.09
C ILE A 134 -1.83 -9.32 13.70
N ARG A 135 -0.94 -10.27 13.47
CA ARG A 135 -0.33 -10.49 12.15
C ARG A 135 -0.95 -11.72 11.49
N PRO A 136 -1.66 -11.55 10.35
CA PRO A 136 -2.14 -12.70 9.59
C PRO A 136 -1.00 -13.64 9.21
N LYS A 137 -1.25 -14.95 9.24
CA LYS A 137 -0.22 -15.96 8.95
C LYS A 137 0.08 -16.11 7.47
N ASP A 138 -0.94 -15.97 6.63
CA ASP A 138 -0.79 -16.17 5.20
C ASP A 138 -0.24 -14.92 4.54
N LYS A 139 0.87 -15.07 3.81
CA LYS A 139 1.47 -13.98 3.06
C LYS A 139 0.56 -13.52 1.92
N ILE A 140 -0.09 -14.46 1.25
CA ILE A 140 -0.99 -14.18 0.14
C ILE A 140 -2.41 -14.04 0.69
N ILE A 141 -3.01 -12.87 0.48
CA ILE A 141 -4.37 -12.57 0.91
C ILE A 141 -5.24 -12.46 -0.33
N HIS A 142 -6.26 -13.32 -0.43
CA HIS A 142 -7.22 -13.28 -1.53
C HIS A 142 -8.42 -12.43 -1.11
N ALA A 143 -8.68 -11.37 -1.87
CA ALA A 143 -9.85 -10.53 -1.65
C ALA A 143 -11.09 -11.29 -2.07
N LYS A 144 -12.14 -11.23 -1.25
CA LYS A 144 -13.45 -11.76 -1.60
C LYS A 144 -14.14 -10.79 -2.56
N PRO A 145 -14.98 -11.28 -3.49
CA PRO A 145 -15.80 -10.39 -4.31
C PRO A 145 -16.61 -9.45 -3.42
N VAL A 146 -16.59 -8.16 -3.77
CA VAL A 146 -17.24 -7.13 -2.98
C VAL A 146 -18.52 -6.70 -3.70
N GLU A 147 -19.63 -6.62 -2.95
CA GLU A 147 -20.87 -6.05 -3.47
C GLU A 147 -20.69 -4.53 -3.61
N PHE A 148 -21.03 -4.00 -4.79
CA PHE A 148 -20.79 -2.61 -5.15
C PHE A 148 -21.39 -1.61 -4.17
N ASP A 149 -22.55 -1.92 -3.60
CA ASP A 149 -23.26 -1.07 -2.66
C ASP A 149 -22.59 -1.03 -1.27
N LYS A 150 -21.66 -1.93 -0.98
CA LYS A 150 -20.92 -1.97 0.29
C LYS A 150 -19.60 -1.22 0.25
N ILE A 151 -19.18 -0.72 -0.92
CA ILE A 151 -17.95 0.01 -1.09
C ILE A 151 -18.21 1.51 -1.01
N ALA A 152 -17.46 2.21 -0.16
CA ALA A 152 -17.52 3.66 -0.10
C ALA A 152 -16.89 4.26 -1.36
N LEU A 153 -17.52 5.31 -1.89
CA LEU A 153 -16.99 6.04 -3.03
C LEU A 153 -15.77 6.89 -2.61
N PRO A 154 -14.85 7.21 -3.54
CA PRO A 154 -13.63 7.93 -3.22
C PRO A 154 -13.82 9.32 -2.61
N TYR A 155 -14.98 9.90 -2.81
CA TYR A 155 -15.27 11.28 -2.40
C TYR A 155 -16.27 11.36 -1.23
N ASP A 156 -16.64 10.26 -0.66
CA ASP A 156 -17.54 10.20 0.50
C ASP A 156 -16.83 10.47 1.82
#